data_28e008749dcd2cfdcfae3c27baaf7dde
#
_entry.id   28e008749dcd2cfdcfae3c27baaf7dde
#
_cell.length_a   1.000
_cell.length_b   1.000
_cell.length_c   1.000
_cell.angle_alpha   90.00
_cell.angle_beta   90.00
_cell.angle_gamma   90.00
#
_symmetry.space_group_name_H-M   'P 1'
#
loop_
_entity.id
_entity.type
_entity.pdbx_description
1 polymer ?
#
loop_
_entity_poly.entity_id
_entity_poly.type
_entity_poly.pdbx_seq_one_letter_code
_entity_poly.pdbx_strand_id
1 'polypeptide(L)'
;GIARTYRHPVVCILRIALALYFALYTVKPKYQDFLGYCNELSEGLSQPSIMFKARLRDGTEIIVDDYREAYWWLRDHTPKDSRILAWWDYGYQITGIGERTTLADGNTWNHEHIATLGYILTSPEDQAHKIAKHLADYVLVWAGGGGDDLAKSPHMARIGNSIYHHFCPDDPTCQHFGFYQGGRPTPSMEASLLYKLTTHDPRRPS
;
A
#
# COMPACT_ATOMS: atom_id res chain seq x y z
N GLY A 1 34.14 -46.57 -31.21
CA GLY A 1 32.80 -46.37 -31.00
C GLY A 1 32.29 -44.99 -30.70
N ILE A 2 31.50 -44.83 -29.68
CA ILE A 2 30.66 -43.69 -29.35
C ILE A 2 31.44 -42.34 -29.29
N ALA A 3 32.62 -42.32 -28.65
CA ALA A 3 33.44 -41.10 -28.50
C ALA A 3 33.93 -40.54 -29.86
N ARG A 4 34.13 -41.36 -30.87
CA ARG A 4 34.57 -40.96 -32.21
C ARG A 4 33.40 -40.35 -33.01
N THR A 5 32.20 -40.85 -32.82
CA THR A 5 30.97 -40.28 -33.40
C THR A 5 30.67 -38.91 -32.84
N TYR A 6 30.84 -38.68 -31.54
CA TYR A 6 30.63 -37.38 -30.91
C TYR A 6 31.58 -36.27 -31.42
N ARG A 7 32.77 -36.64 -31.89
CA ARG A 7 33.79 -35.69 -32.44
C ARG A 7 33.69 -35.51 -33.94
N HIS A 8 32.75 -36.20 -34.60
CA HIS A 8 32.57 -36.02 -36.03
C HIS A 8 32.09 -34.61 -36.35
N PRO A 9 32.69 -33.85 -37.29
CA PRO A 9 32.37 -32.46 -37.53
C PRO A 9 30.88 -32.20 -37.81
N VAL A 10 30.24 -33.07 -38.57
CA VAL A 10 28.78 -32.97 -38.85
C VAL A 10 27.93 -33.10 -37.57
N VAL A 11 28.29 -34.03 -36.69
CA VAL A 11 27.58 -34.20 -35.43
C VAL A 11 27.79 -32.98 -34.52
N CYS A 12 28.97 -32.39 -34.49
CA CYS A 12 29.24 -31.16 -33.77
C CYS A 12 28.38 -30.00 -34.27
N ILE A 13 28.33 -29.82 -35.60
CA ILE A 13 27.51 -28.77 -36.23
C ILE A 13 26.01 -28.97 -35.90
N LEU A 14 25.49 -30.17 -36.02
CA LEU A 14 24.09 -30.47 -35.69
C LEU A 14 23.77 -30.19 -34.24
N ARG A 15 24.66 -30.51 -33.32
CA ARG A 15 24.49 -30.22 -31.88
C ARG A 15 24.48 -28.73 -31.60
N ILE A 16 25.40 -27.97 -32.22
CA ILE A 16 25.44 -26.52 -32.10
C ILE A 16 24.14 -25.90 -32.66
N ALA A 17 23.73 -26.34 -33.86
CA ALA A 17 22.50 -25.86 -34.48
C ALA A 17 21.26 -26.16 -33.59
N LEU A 18 21.16 -27.36 -33.02
CA LEU A 18 20.07 -27.75 -32.10
C LEU A 18 20.11 -26.93 -30.82
N ALA A 19 21.30 -26.71 -30.25
CA ALA A 19 21.45 -25.90 -29.05
C ALA A 19 21.06 -24.43 -29.30
N LEU A 20 21.46 -23.87 -30.42
CA LEU A 20 21.08 -22.52 -30.84
C LEU A 20 19.58 -22.42 -31.11
N TYR A 21 19.00 -23.40 -31.79
CA TYR A 21 17.55 -23.48 -31.99
C TYR A 21 16.80 -23.48 -30.65
N PHE A 22 17.19 -24.38 -29.74
CA PHE A 22 16.58 -24.44 -28.41
C PHE A 22 16.75 -23.13 -27.64
N ALA A 23 17.95 -22.53 -27.67
CA ALA A 23 18.19 -21.26 -26.97
C ALA A 23 17.34 -20.12 -27.56
N LEU A 24 17.23 -20.01 -28.88
CA LEU A 24 16.51 -18.91 -29.52
C LEU A 24 14.96 -19.08 -29.45
N TYR A 25 14.48 -20.30 -29.65
CA TYR A 25 13.03 -20.56 -29.78
C TYR A 25 12.35 -21.05 -28.51
N THR A 26 13.11 -21.52 -27.53
CA THR A 26 12.55 -21.99 -26.27
C THR A 26 13.01 -21.16 -25.09
N VAL A 27 14.32 -20.97 -24.90
CA VAL A 27 14.86 -20.30 -23.72
C VAL A 27 14.61 -18.81 -23.78
N LYS A 28 14.95 -18.15 -24.89
CA LYS A 28 14.83 -16.70 -25.04
C LYS A 28 13.39 -16.18 -24.83
N PRO A 29 12.34 -16.75 -25.46
CA PRO A 29 10.96 -16.32 -25.20
C PRO A 29 10.57 -16.48 -23.74
N LYS A 30 10.86 -17.64 -23.12
CA LYS A 30 10.56 -17.88 -21.71
C LYS A 30 11.28 -16.93 -20.78
N TYR A 31 12.51 -16.57 -21.09
CA TYR A 31 13.24 -15.56 -20.33
C TYR A 31 12.62 -14.16 -20.47
N GLN A 32 12.16 -13.82 -21.65
CA GLN A 32 11.47 -12.54 -21.87
C GLN A 32 10.12 -12.49 -21.12
N ASP A 33 9.34 -13.57 -21.17
CA ASP A 33 8.10 -13.70 -20.39
C ASP A 33 8.37 -13.54 -18.89
N PHE A 34 9.43 -14.19 -18.40
CA PHE A 34 9.84 -14.10 -16.99
C PHE A 34 10.24 -12.67 -16.60
N LEU A 35 11.01 -11.97 -17.45
CA LEU A 35 11.37 -10.57 -17.19
C LEU A 35 10.14 -9.66 -17.18
N GLY A 36 9.20 -9.86 -18.11
CA GLY A 36 7.92 -9.13 -18.12
C GLY A 36 7.16 -9.32 -16.83
N TYR A 37 6.99 -10.55 -16.39
CA TYR A 37 6.35 -10.88 -15.13
C TYR A 37 7.07 -10.26 -13.91
N CYS A 38 8.39 -10.31 -13.87
CA CYS A 38 9.17 -9.68 -12.79
C CYS A 38 8.97 -8.18 -12.73
N ASN A 39 8.90 -7.51 -13.89
CA ASN A 39 8.67 -6.07 -13.95
C ASN A 39 7.28 -5.71 -13.45
N GLU A 40 6.23 -6.39 -13.91
CA GLU A 40 4.85 -6.18 -13.45
C GLU A 40 4.73 -6.41 -11.94
N LEU A 41 5.32 -7.48 -11.44
CA LEU A 41 5.31 -7.79 -10.01
C LEU A 41 6.07 -6.72 -9.20
N SER A 42 7.24 -6.29 -9.70
CA SER A 42 8.04 -5.24 -9.06
C SER A 42 7.29 -3.91 -8.98
N GLU A 43 6.61 -3.51 -10.07
CA GLU A 43 5.77 -2.30 -10.07
C GLU A 43 4.63 -2.43 -9.08
N GLY A 44 3.94 -3.56 -9.05
CA GLY A 44 2.85 -3.81 -8.09
C GLY A 44 3.29 -3.79 -6.63
N LEU A 45 4.45 -4.37 -6.32
CA LEU A 45 5.02 -4.38 -4.96
C LEU A 45 5.61 -3.04 -4.54
N SER A 46 5.88 -2.14 -5.49
CA SER A 46 6.44 -0.80 -5.20
C SER A 46 5.35 0.24 -4.85
N GLN A 47 4.10 -0.19 -4.72
CA GLN A 47 3.02 0.68 -4.29
C GLN A 47 2.89 0.73 -2.74
N PRO A 48 2.41 1.87 -2.19
CA PRO A 48 2.20 3.16 -2.87
C PRO A 48 3.52 3.81 -3.28
N SER A 49 3.55 4.37 -4.49
CA SER A 49 4.73 5.08 -5.00
C SER A 49 4.93 6.41 -4.27
N ILE A 50 6.13 6.67 -3.75
CA ILE A 50 6.45 7.91 -3.03
C ILE A 50 6.66 9.11 -3.96
N MET A 51 6.91 8.84 -5.23
CA MET A 51 7.09 9.86 -6.27
C MET A 51 6.59 9.33 -7.61
N PHE A 52 5.90 10.15 -8.37
CA PHE A 52 5.53 9.83 -9.74
C PHE A 52 5.47 11.08 -10.61
N LYS A 53 5.64 10.90 -11.92
CA LYS A 53 5.44 11.97 -12.89
C LYS A 53 3.98 12.04 -13.28
N ALA A 54 3.41 13.22 -13.23
CA ALA A 54 2.09 13.52 -13.76
C ALA A 54 2.18 14.53 -14.90
N ARG A 55 1.31 14.39 -15.90
CA ARG A 55 1.21 15.36 -17.01
C ARG A 55 -0.07 16.15 -16.83
N LEU A 56 0.07 17.46 -16.73
CA LEU A 56 -1.05 18.39 -16.67
C LEU A 56 -1.76 18.50 -18.04
N ARG A 57 -2.96 19.05 -18.04
CA ARG A 57 -3.76 19.22 -19.29
C ARG A 57 -3.08 20.11 -20.33
N ASP A 58 -2.21 21.02 -19.92
CA ASP A 58 -1.41 21.89 -20.77
C ASP A 58 -0.15 21.20 -21.33
N GLY A 59 0.09 19.93 -20.99
CA GLY A 59 1.24 19.15 -21.42
C GLY A 59 2.46 19.27 -20.51
N THR A 60 2.42 20.11 -19.48
CA THR A 60 3.53 20.27 -18.51
C THR A 60 3.70 19.00 -17.68
N GLU A 61 4.92 18.49 -17.55
CA GLU A 61 5.26 17.41 -16.66
C GLU A 61 5.61 17.96 -15.28
N ILE A 62 4.96 17.40 -14.26
CA ILE A 62 5.25 17.70 -12.85
C ILE A 62 5.63 16.41 -12.13
N ILE A 63 6.47 16.54 -11.12
CA ILE A 63 6.75 15.46 -10.17
C ILE A 63 5.80 15.65 -8.99
N VAL A 64 5.03 14.61 -8.69
CA VAL A 64 4.19 14.55 -7.49
C VAL A 64 4.94 13.73 -6.46
N ASP A 65 5.30 14.35 -5.36
CA ASP A 65 6.12 13.77 -4.29
C ASP A 65 5.60 14.07 -2.88
N ASP A 66 4.32 14.32 -2.77
CA ASP A 66 3.64 14.63 -1.49
C ASP A 66 3.93 13.60 -0.39
N TYR A 67 4.05 12.32 -0.77
CA TYR A 67 4.43 11.25 0.16
C TYR A 67 5.81 11.47 0.76
N ARG A 68 6.79 11.77 -0.08
CA ARG A 68 8.17 12.05 0.34
C ARG A 68 8.24 13.26 1.25
N GLU A 69 7.58 14.34 0.86
CA GLU A 69 7.51 15.59 1.63
C GLU A 69 6.90 15.37 3.02
N ALA A 70 5.80 14.60 3.10
CA ALA A 70 5.16 14.28 4.37
C ALA A 70 6.06 13.44 5.28
N TYR A 71 6.79 12.47 4.74
CA TYR A 71 7.73 11.65 5.53
C TYR A 71 8.92 12.48 6.01
N TRP A 72 9.45 13.39 5.20
CA TRP A 72 10.49 14.32 5.62
C TRP A 72 9.97 15.29 6.70
N TRP A 73 8.73 15.76 6.56
CA TRP A 73 8.12 16.55 7.60
C TRP A 73 8.04 15.81 8.94
N LEU A 74 7.63 14.54 8.94
CA LEU A 74 7.63 13.70 10.14
C LEU A 74 9.03 13.61 10.75
N ARG A 75 10.04 13.35 9.93
CA ARG A 75 11.43 13.24 10.39
C ARG A 75 11.93 14.53 11.04
N ASP A 76 11.63 15.66 10.42
CA ASP A 76 12.24 16.93 10.77
C ASP A 76 11.46 17.70 11.87
N HIS A 77 10.16 17.39 12.06
CA HIS A 77 9.27 18.16 12.93
C HIS A 77 8.66 17.36 14.10
N THR A 78 8.99 16.09 14.23
CA THR A 78 8.52 15.27 15.36
C THR A 78 9.69 14.75 16.19
N PRO A 79 9.50 14.43 17.50
CA PRO A 79 10.51 13.74 18.29
C PRO A 79 10.95 12.41 17.66
N LYS A 80 12.22 12.02 17.85
CA LYS A 80 12.77 10.79 17.25
C LYS A 80 12.10 9.52 17.71
N ASP A 81 11.59 9.50 18.92
CA ASP A 81 10.87 8.38 19.55
C ASP A 81 9.38 8.37 19.29
N SER A 82 8.87 9.30 18.45
CA SER A 82 7.46 9.37 18.10
C SER A 82 6.99 8.12 17.39
N ARG A 83 5.81 7.68 17.79
CA ARG A 83 5.08 6.55 17.21
C ARG A 83 3.97 7.09 16.32
N ILE A 84 3.92 6.57 15.08
CA ILE A 84 2.98 7.03 14.06
C ILE A 84 1.93 5.95 13.82
N LEU A 85 0.66 6.31 14.02
CA LEU A 85 -0.47 5.50 13.62
C LEU A 85 -0.83 5.86 12.18
N ALA A 86 -0.68 4.90 11.28
CA ALA A 86 -1.10 4.97 9.89
C ALA A 86 -1.62 3.60 9.44
N TRP A 87 -2.29 3.53 8.32
CA TRP A 87 -2.59 2.22 7.74
C TRP A 87 -1.30 1.48 7.39
N TRP A 88 -1.28 0.17 7.56
CA TRP A 88 -0.06 -0.66 7.47
C TRP A 88 0.71 -0.52 6.14
N ASP A 89 0.04 -0.16 5.04
CA ASP A 89 0.66 0.04 3.71
C ASP A 89 1.84 1.03 3.75
N TYR A 90 1.81 1.99 4.66
CA TYR A 90 2.78 3.08 4.74
C TYR A 90 3.92 2.82 5.72
N GLY A 91 3.86 1.71 6.46
CA GLY A 91 4.77 1.44 7.56
C GLY A 91 6.24 1.44 7.16
N TYR A 92 6.61 0.79 6.07
CA TYR A 92 8.00 0.79 5.58
C TYR A 92 8.50 2.18 5.22
N GLN A 93 7.64 3.00 4.62
CA GLN A 93 8.00 4.34 4.20
C GLN A 93 8.14 5.28 5.40
N ILE A 94 7.25 5.17 6.39
CA ILE A 94 7.34 5.91 7.65
C ILE A 94 8.65 5.55 8.36
N THR A 95 8.98 4.28 8.45
CA THR A 95 10.22 3.83 9.13
C THR A 95 11.46 4.18 8.32
N GLY A 96 11.47 3.94 7.00
CA GLY A 96 12.66 4.08 6.17
C GLY A 96 12.96 5.52 5.76
N ILE A 97 11.94 6.37 5.57
CA ILE A 97 12.11 7.75 5.10
C ILE A 97 11.80 8.76 6.21
N GLY A 98 10.70 8.53 6.94
CA GLY A 98 10.30 9.36 8.07
C GLY A 98 11.14 9.12 9.32
N GLU A 99 11.90 8.03 9.39
CA GLU A 99 12.73 7.64 10.53
C GLU A 99 11.95 7.67 11.85
N ARG A 100 10.67 7.25 11.79
CA ARG A 100 9.79 7.18 12.95
C ARG A 100 9.22 5.78 13.12
N THR A 101 8.90 5.43 14.36
CA THR A 101 8.29 4.13 14.67
C THR A 101 6.87 4.10 14.14
N THR A 102 6.55 3.12 13.29
CA THR A 102 5.18 2.83 12.87
C THR A 102 4.56 1.75 13.74
N LEU A 103 3.24 1.74 13.86
CA LEU A 103 2.53 0.70 14.61
C LEU A 103 2.42 -0.61 13.83
N ALA A 104 2.32 -0.54 12.51
CA ALA A 104 2.28 -1.71 11.64
C ALA A 104 2.90 -1.42 10.27
N ASP A 105 3.36 -2.46 9.61
CA ASP A 105 3.90 -2.46 8.26
C ASP A 105 3.54 -3.75 7.52
N GLY A 106 4.04 -3.93 6.30
CA GLY A 106 3.80 -5.11 5.47
C GLY A 106 4.33 -6.43 6.05
N ASN A 107 5.17 -6.40 7.08
CA ASN A 107 5.64 -7.58 7.81
C ASN A 107 4.86 -7.85 9.12
N THR A 108 3.83 -7.08 9.41
CA THR A 108 3.02 -7.30 10.61
C THR A 108 2.15 -8.54 10.43
N TRP A 109 2.47 -9.60 11.15
CA TRP A 109 1.78 -10.90 11.09
C TRP A 109 0.60 -10.98 12.05
N ASN A 110 0.57 -10.14 13.07
CA ASN A 110 -0.48 -10.14 14.07
C ASN A 110 -1.74 -9.48 13.52
N HIS A 111 -2.76 -10.29 13.25
CA HIS A 111 -4.03 -9.83 12.73
C HIS A 111 -4.76 -8.85 13.68
N GLU A 112 -4.71 -9.09 14.99
CA GLU A 112 -5.29 -8.16 15.98
C GLU A 112 -4.65 -6.78 15.92
N HIS A 113 -3.35 -6.72 15.65
CA HIS A 113 -2.63 -5.46 15.53
C HIS A 113 -3.14 -4.65 14.34
N ILE A 114 -3.25 -5.27 13.17
CA ILE A 114 -3.79 -4.63 11.97
C ILE A 114 -5.27 -4.27 12.16
N ALA A 115 -6.04 -5.17 12.78
CA ALA A 115 -7.45 -4.93 13.10
C ALA A 115 -7.62 -3.73 14.06
N THR A 116 -6.72 -3.57 15.03
CA THR A 116 -6.73 -2.41 15.93
C THR A 116 -6.53 -1.10 15.18
N LEU A 117 -5.62 -1.05 14.21
CA LEU A 117 -5.45 0.14 13.35
C LEU A 117 -6.73 0.43 12.55
N GLY A 118 -7.30 -0.59 11.91
CA GLY A 118 -8.56 -0.45 11.19
C GLY A 118 -9.69 0.04 12.09
N TYR A 119 -9.83 -0.54 13.27
CA TYR A 119 -10.83 -0.13 14.25
C TYR A 119 -10.66 1.33 14.70
N ILE A 120 -9.43 1.77 15.03
CA ILE A 120 -9.18 3.15 15.43
C ILE A 120 -9.56 4.12 14.32
N LEU A 121 -9.08 3.89 13.08
CA LEU A 121 -9.32 4.78 11.96
C LEU A 121 -10.80 4.89 11.59
N THR A 122 -11.56 3.80 11.75
CA THR A 122 -12.97 3.75 11.35
C THR A 122 -13.97 3.97 12.50
N SER A 123 -13.49 4.06 13.74
CA SER A 123 -14.35 4.37 14.91
C SER A 123 -14.65 5.87 15.04
N PRO A 124 -15.72 6.23 15.73
CA PRO A 124 -15.95 7.60 16.16
C PRO A 124 -14.75 8.16 16.95
N GLU A 125 -14.53 9.47 16.81
CA GLU A 125 -13.33 10.17 17.32
C GLU A 125 -13.06 9.91 18.81
N ASP A 126 -14.11 9.96 19.65
CA ASP A 126 -13.99 9.75 21.09
C ASP A 126 -13.56 8.32 21.46
N GLN A 127 -14.01 7.33 20.70
CA GLN A 127 -13.61 5.94 20.87
C GLN A 127 -12.20 5.70 20.33
N ALA A 128 -11.91 6.22 19.15
CA ALA A 128 -10.60 6.16 18.53
C ALA A 128 -9.52 6.78 19.44
N HIS A 129 -9.76 7.97 19.98
CA HIS A 129 -8.83 8.68 20.84
C HIS A 129 -8.53 7.92 22.15
N LYS A 130 -9.52 7.23 22.74
CA LYS A 130 -9.30 6.43 23.97
C LYS A 130 -8.21 5.37 23.78
N ILE A 131 -8.07 4.82 22.58
CA ILE A 131 -7.08 3.79 22.27
C ILE A 131 -5.81 4.43 21.69
N ALA A 132 -5.96 5.28 20.67
CA ALA A 132 -4.85 5.87 19.93
C ALA A 132 -3.85 6.60 20.85
N LYS A 133 -4.32 7.36 21.83
CA LYS A 133 -3.47 8.12 22.77
C LYS A 133 -2.48 7.26 23.58
N HIS A 134 -2.71 5.96 23.68
CA HIS A 134 -1.82 5.03 24.38
C HIS A 134 -0.81 4.35 23.43
N LEU A 135 -1.12 4.36 22.13
CA LEU A 135 -0.35 3.64 21.12
C LEU A 135 0.55 4.56 20.29
N ALA A 136 0.07 5.76 19.96
CA ALA A 136 0.75 6.66 19.04
C ALA A 136 0.73 8.12 19.52
N ASP A 137 1.71 8.87 19.03
CA ASP A 137 1.86 10.29 19.28
C ASP A 137 1.26 11.13 18.14
N TYR A 138 1.23 10.54 16.94
CA TYR A 138 0.67 11.16 15.73
C TYR A 138 -0.14 10.16 14.92
N VAL A 139 -1.12 10.68 14.18
CA VAL A 139 -1.91 9.93 13.19
C VAL A 139 -1.62 10.50 11.81
N LEU A 140 -1.19 9.66 10.89
CA LEU A 140 -0.98 10.02 9.48
C LEU A 140 -2.07 9.39 8.63
N VAL A 141 -2.77 10.21 7.87
CA VAL A 141 -3.77 9.79 6.88
C VAL A 141 -3.53 10.50 5.56
N TRP A 142 -3.90 9.87 4.48
CA TRP A 142 -3.79 10.43 3.14
C TRP A 142 -5.15 10.84 2.62
N ALA A 143 -5.24 12.05 2.08
CA ALA A 143 -6.46 12.62 1.52
C ALA A 143 -6.21 13.21 0.13
N GLY A 144 -7.17 13.06 -0.77
CA GLY A 144 -7.09 13.55 -2.15
C GLY A 144 -6.62 12.50 -3.15
N GLY A 145 -6.82 12.72 -4.44
CA GLY A 145 -6.28 11.87 -5.50
C GLY A 145 -7.07 10.59 -5.85
N GLY A 146 -8.16 10.28 -5.17
CA GLY A 146 -9.10 9.21 -5.54
C GLY A 146 -8.66 7.77 -5.23
N GLY A 147 -7.46 7.57 -4.67
CA GLY A 147 -6.95 6.28 -4.21
C GLY A 147 -6.41 6.33 -2.78
N ASP A 148 -6.88 7.27 -2.02
CA ASP A 148 -6.47 7.59 -0.65
C ASP A 148 -7.08 6.64 0.40
N ASP A 149 -6.86 6.97 1.67
CA ASP A 149 -7.32 6.16 2.79
C ASP A 149 -8.85 6.07 2.87
N LEU A 150 -9.60 7.07 2.36
CA LEU A 150 -11.06 6.98 2.28
C LEU A 150 -11.51 5.84 1.36
N ALA A 151 -10.82 5.63 0.24
CA ALA A 151 -11.12 4.51 -0.65
C ALA A 151 -10.84 3.14 -0.01
N LYS A 152 -9.84 3.07 0.89
CA LYS A 152 -9.48 1.85 1.64
C LYS A 152 -10.35 1.63 2.88
N SER A 153 -11.06 2.63 3.35
CA SER A 153 -11.76 2.61 4.63
C SER A 153 -12.80 1.49 4.82
N PRO A 154 -13.55 1.04 3.80
CA PRO A 154 -14.44 -0.12 3.97
C PRO A 154 -13.67 -1.41 4.26
N HIS A 155 -12.44 -1.53 3.72
CA HIS A 155 -11.56 -2.65 4.03
C HIS A 155 -11.01 -2.55 5.46
N MET A 156 -10.62 -1.37 5.90
CA MET A 156 -10.19 -1.11 7.27
C MET A 156 -11.28 -1.47 8.28
N ALA A 157 -12.53 -1.08 8.01
CA ALA A 157 -13.69 -1.39 8.84
C ALA A 157 -13.94 -2.90 8.95
N ARG A 158 -13.88 -3.64 7.84
CA ARG A 158 -14.02 -5.10 7.85
C ARG A 158 -12.93 -5.79 8.66
N ILE A 159 -11.69 -5.36 8.50
CA ILE A 159 -10.57 -5.92 9.27
C ILE A 159 -10.72 -5.57 10.75
N GLY A 160 -11.07 -4.34 11.09
CA GLY A 160 -11.37 -3.95 12.47
C GLY A 160 -12.47 -4.80 13.08
N ASN A 161 -13.59 -4.98 12.36
CA ASN A 161 -14.71 -5.77 12.84
C ASN A 161 -14.41 -7.28 12.99
N SER A 162 -13.43 -7.80 12.28
CA SER A 162 -13.06 -9.23 12.40
C SER A 162 -12.54 -9.60 13.81
N ILE A 163 -12.11 -8.63 14.59
CA ILE A 163 -11.69 -8.79 15.99
C ILE A 163 -12.65 -8.05 16.94
N TYR A 164 -13.05 -6.83 16.58
CA TYR A 164 -13.93 -5.99 17.39
C TYR A 164 -15.37 -6.09 16.90
N HIS A 165 -15.98 -7.28 17.04
CA HIS A 165 -17.31 -7.62 16.49
C HIS A 165 -18.45 -6.68 16.89
N HIS A 166 -18.30 -5.92 17.96
CA HIS A 166 -19.27 -4.92 18.38
C HIS A 166 -19.29 -3.66 17.49
N PHE A 167 -18.31 -3.50 16.61
CA PHE A 167 -18.23 -2.36 15.70
C PHE A 167 -19.33 -2.42 14.62
N CYS A 168 -19.55 -3.59 14.02
CA CYS A 168 -20.65 -3.86 13.10
C CYS A 168 -21.38 -5.14 13.53
N PRO A 169 -22.16 -5.12 14.63
CA PRO A 169 -22.67 -6.33 15.27
C PRO A 169 -23.61 -7.13 14.36
N ASP A 170 -24.42 -6.46 13.54
CA ASP A 170 -25.39 -7.07 12.65
C ASP A 170 -24.89 -7.23 11.20
N ASP A 171 -23.67 -6.81 10.92
CA ASP A 171 -23.06 -6.83 9.60
C ASP A 171 -21.57 -7.18 9.67
N PRO A 172 -21.22 -8.48 9.68
CA PRO A 172 -19.82 -8.93 9.81
C PRO A 172 -18.88 -8.36 8.76
N THR A 173 -19.40 -7.96 7.61
CA THR A 173 -18.64 -7.38 6.50
C THR A 173 -18.59 -5.86 6.50
N CYS A 174 -19.24 -5.22 7.45
CA CYS A 174 -19.35 -3.76 7.60
C CYS A 174 -19.79 -3.05 6.30
N GLN A 175 -20.79 -3.60 5.59
CA GLN A 175 -21.27 -3.03 4.32
C GLN A 175 -21.88 -1.63 4.52
N HIS A 176 -22.36 -1.34 5.72
CA HIS A 176 -22.89 -0.02 6.09
C HIS A 176 -21.79 1.04 6.30
N PHE A 177 -20.52 0.64 6.28
CA PHE A 177 -19.41 1.57 6.38
C PHE A 177 -18.88 1.94 4.99
N GLY A 178 -19.02 3.20 4.59
CA GLY A 178 -18.56 3.64 3.28
C GLY A 178 -19.34 4.83 2.74
N PHE A 179 -19.61 4.81 1.44
CA PHE A 179 -20.30 5.87 0.72
C PHE A 179 -21.52 5.33 -0.01
N TYR A 180 -22.60 6.09 -0.01
CA TYR A 180 -23.75 5.85 -0.86
C TYR A 180 -23.43 6.16 -2.32
N GLN A 181 -24.29 5.71 -3.23
CA GLN A 181 -24.24 6.16 -4.63
C GLN A 181 -24.33 7.69 -4.68
N GLY A 182 -23.39 8.32 -5.41
CA GLY A 182 -23.25 9.79 -5.44
C GLY A 182 -22.23 10.37 -4.46
N GLY A 183 -21.47 9.52 -3.74
CA GLY A 183 -20.32 9.95 -2.95
C GLY A 183 -20.65 10.55 -1.57
N ARG A 184 -21.92 10.44 -1.13
CA ARG A 184 -22.31 10.85 0.22
C ARG A 184 -21.86 9.79 1.24
N PRO A 185 -21.18 10.17 2.35
CA PRO A 185 -20.78 9.22 3.37
C PRO A 185 -22.00 8.61 4.09
N THR A 186 -21.85 7.38 4.53
CA THR A 186 -22.80 6.78 5.49
C THR A 186 -22.61 7.42 6.87
N PRO A 187 -23.60 7.36 7.78
CA PRO A 187 -23.45 7.91 9.12
C PRO A 187 -22.24 7.36 9.88
N SER A 188 -21.93 6.07 9.72
CA SER A 188 -20.76 5.44 10.33
C SER A 188 -19.45 6.01 9.76
N MET A 189 -19.39 6.23 8.45
CA MET A 189 -18.24 6.86 7.79
C MET A 189 -18.06 8.30 8.26
N GLU A 190 -19.13 9.09 8.25
CA GLU A 190 -19.10 10.51 8.64
C GLU A 190 -18.65 10.71 10.09
N ALA A 191 -19.01 9.78 10.99
CA ALA A 191 -18.59 9.81 12.38
C ALA A 191 -17.13 9.37 12.60
N SER A 192 -16.52 8.69 11.63
CA SER A 192 -15.19 8.06 11.78
C SER A 192 -14.07 9.09 11.94
N LEU A 193 -13.05 8.70 12.71
CA LEU A 193 -11.82 9.49 12.84
C LEU A 193 -11.21 9.79 11.47
N LEU A 194 -11.12 8.77 10.61
CA LEU A 194 -10.54 8.91 9.27
C LEU A 194 -11.25 9.96 8.44
N TYR A 195 -12.59 9.92 8.38
CA TYR A 195 -13.36 10.89 7.62
C TYR A 195 -13.18 12.30 8.15
N LYS A 196 -13.20 12.47 9.46
CA LYS A 196 -12.99 13.78 10.10
C LYS A 196 -11.60 14.34 9.80
N LEU A 197 -10.55 13.52 9.90
CA LEU A 197 -9.18 13.96 9.60
C LEU A 197 -8.98 14.34 8.14
N THR A 198 -9.55 13.57 7.21
CA THR A 198 -9.39 13.80 5.77
C THR A 198 -10.24 14.95 5.23
N THR A 199 -11.33 15.30 5.90
CA THR A 199 -12.24 16.41 5.53
C THR A 199 -12.03 17.67 6.35
N HIS A 200 -11.17 17.62 7.37
CA HIS A 200 -10.87 18.79 8.20
C HIS A 200 -10.18 19.88 7.38
N ASP A 201 -10.81 21.05 7.31
CA ASP A 201 -10.17 22.25 6.75
C ASP A 201 -9.78 23.16 7.92
N PRO A 202 -8.48 23.30 8.24
CA PRO A 202 -8.02 24.13 9.35
C PRO A 202 -8.36 25.62 9.18
N ARG A 203 -8.75 26.04 7.96
CA ARG A 203 -9.18 27.41 7.66
C ARG A 203 -10.67 27.66 7.91
N ARG A 204 -11.45 26.60 8.12
CA ARG A 204 -12.87 26.67 8.49
C ARG A 204 -13.01 26.27 9.95
N PRO A 205 -13.28 27.20 10.87
CA PRO A 205 -13.60 26.84 12.25
C PRO A 205 -14.86 25.96 12.24
N SER A 206 -14.80 24.87 13.00
CA SER A 206 -15.89 23.92 13.25
C SER A 206 -17.05 24.58 13.99
#